data_ca8569c813b7a6653bc85f46feb4744f
#
_entry.id   ca8569c813b7a6653bc85f46feb4744f
#
_cell.length_a   1.000
_cell.length_b   1.000
_cell.length_c   1.000
_cell.angle_alpha   90.00
_cell.angle_beta   90.00
_cell.angle_gamma   90.00
#
_symmetry.space_group_name_H-M   'P 1'
#
loop_
_entity.id
_entity.type
_entity.pdbx_description
1 polymer ?
#
loop_
_entity_poly.entity_id
_entity_poly.type
_entity_poly.pdbx_seq_one_letter_code
_entity_poly.pdbx_strand_id
1 'polypeptide(L)'
;SWIKNSSAMIKSGDAQAVAIWEEYNKTAMTAFPLLSNADIDNILAYTDYTPPAPVASAATAAPVAAQDSFSNDIILGALALVFAILVVMLILVNRTLQKIASAQGVELSPKVEKPARRPLWQAFAQNQFLVLISVVFLLLSSAYYAYGFLMQVGVDQGYMPVQPIHYSHKIHAGANQIECKYCHSSARVSKHSGIPSLNVCMNCHQNIAEYNGEEDLENGYTKDFYTKEIKKLYAAVGWDEENQQYTGKTEPVKWVRIHNLPDFVYFNHAQHVQVGQIECQTCHGPVEEMEVMY
;
A
#
# COMPACT_ATOMS: atom_id res chain seq x y z
N SER A 1 17.36 15.95 35.87
CA SER A 1 16.14 15.85 35.05
C SER A 1 16.20 14.58 34.21
N TRP A 2 15.10 13.83 34.17
CA TRP A 2 14.93 12.61 33.33
C TRP A 2 15.24 12.87 31.87
N ILE A 3 14.76 13.98 31.33
CA ILE A 3 14.97 14.38 29.94
C ILE A 3 16.45 14.56 29.59
N LYS A 4 17.22 15.14 30.52
CA LYS A 4 18.66 15.36 30.27
C LYS A 4 19.45 14.05 30.21
N ASN A 5 19.20 13.13 31.13
CA ASN A 5 19.90 11.86 31.20
C ASN A 5 19.15 10.85 32.08
N SER A 6 18.23 10.12 31.48
CA SER A 6 17.46 9.09 32.19
C SER A 6 18.36 7.95 32.68
N SER A 7 19.35 7.54 31.88
CA SER A 7 20.28 6.48 32.23
C SER A 7 21.11 6.82 33.49
N ALA A 8 21.52 8.07 33.64
CA ALA A 8 22.25 8.49 34.84
C ALA A 8 21.35 8.48 36.11
N MET A 9 20.08 8.84 35.97
CA MET A 9 19.11 8.75 37.06
C MET A 9 18.80 7.33 37.47
N ILE A 10 18.66 6.42 36.52
CA ILE A 10 18.50 4.98 36.79
C ILE A 10 19.73 4.45 37.53
N LYS A 11 20.93 4.76 37.06
CA LYS A 11 22.19 4.32 37.68
C LYS A 11 22.38 4.90 39.10
N SER A 12 21.83 6.07 39.39
CA SER A 12 21.89 6.68 40.74
C SER A 12 20.95 6.01 41.75
N GLY A 13 20.10 5.10 41.31
CA GLY A 13 19.15 4.39 42.15
C GLY A 13 17.93 5.26 42.54
N ASP A 14 17.61 6.30 41.78
CA ASP A 14 16.39 7.10 41.98
C ASP A 14 15.17 6.19 41.84
N ALA A 15 14.35 6.10 42.91
CA ALA A 15 13.26 5.12 42.98
C ALA A 15 12.21 5.32 41.89
N GLN A 16 11.91 6.55 41.49
CA GLN A 16 10.95 6.85 40.45
C GLN A 16 11.52 6.51 39.07
N ALA A 17 12.81 6.82 38.86
CA ALA A 17 13.48 6.51 37.61
C ALA A 17 13.59 5.00 37.36
N VAL A 18 13.88 4.23 38.40
CA VAL A 18 13.92 2.75 38.31
C VAL A 18 12.54 2.18 38.06
N ALA A 19 11.51 2.66 38.75
CA ALA A 19 10.14 2.20 38.58
C ALA A 19 9.65 2.43 37.11
N ILE A 20 9.86 3.63 36.59
CA ILE A 20 9.52 3.95 35.19
C ILE A 20 10.31 3.08 34.23
N TRP A 21 11.60 2.89 34.47
CA TRP A 21 12.44 2.05 33.63
C TRP A 21 11.98 0.60 33.59
N GLU A 22 11.54 0.03 34.72
CA GLU A 22 10.98 -1.32 34.81
C GLU A 22 9.61 -1.42 34.11
N GLU A 23 8.77 -0.40 34.28
CA GLU A 23 7.44 -0.31 33.64
C GLU A 23 7.54 -0.31 32.10
N TYR A 24 8.55 0.38 31.55
CA TYR A 24 8.79 0.48 30.11
C TYR A 24 9.84 -0.51 29.61
N ASN A 25 9.76 -1.76 30.06
CA ASN A 25 10.57 -2.89 29.59
C ASN A 25 12.09 -2.62 29.62
N LYS A 26 12.54 -1.92 30.65
CA LYS A 26 13.95 -1.56 30.83
C LYS A 26 14.53 -0.69 29.72
N THR A 27 13.67 0.05 29.03
CA THR A 27 14.09 1.02 28.01
C THR A 27 14.38 2.36 28.67
N ALA A 28 15.59 2.89 28.49
CA ALA A 28 15.95 4.22 28.93
C ALA A 28 15.70 5.24 27.82
N MET A 29 15.22 6.42 28.17
CA MET A 29 15.04 7.52 27.20
C MET A 29 16.40 8.02 26.71
N THR A 30 16.50 8.42 25.45
CA THR A 30 17.71 9.06 24.88
C THR A 30 18.08 10.30 25.70
N ALA A 31 19.34 10.44 26.02
CA ALA A 31 19.85 11.57 26.77
C ALA A 31 19.95 12.84 25.89
N PHE A 32 19.52 13.98 26.40
CA PHE A 32 19.61 15.29 25.76
C PHE A 32 20.44 16.28 26.61
N PRO A 33 21.76 16.07 26.71
CA PRO A 33 22.62 16.85 27.63
C PRO A 33 22.75 18.33 27.26
N LEU A 34 22.49 18.67 25.99
CA LEU A 34 22.60 20.04 25.50
C LEU A 34 21.36 20.90 25.74
N LEU A 35 20.23 20.32 26.16
CA LEU A 35 19.04 21.08 26.47
C LEU A 35 19.26 21.96 27.75
N SER A 36 18.93 23.23 27.64
CA SER A 36 18.87 24.12 28.80
C SER A 36 17.67 23.77 29.69
N ASN A 37 17.62 24.26 30.91
CA ASN A 37 16.45 24.07 31.76
C ASN A 37 15.21 24.76 31.17
N ALA A 38 15.38 25.92 30.53
CA ALA A 38 14.29 26.62 29.88
C ALA A 38 13.70 25.81 28.69
N ASP A 39 14.55 25.10 27.93
CA ASP A 39 14.07 24.22 26.87
C ASP A 39 13.24 23.06 27.43
N ILE A 40 13.67 22.51 28.56
CA ILE A 40 12.94 21.42 29.22
C ILE A 40 11.59 21.91 29.74
N ASP A 41 11.56 23.09 30.37
CA ASP A 41 10.33 23.70 30.86
C ASP A 41 9.35 23.99 29.72
N ASN A 42 9.86 24.43 28.56
CA ASN A 42 9.06 24.63 27.35
C ASN A 42 8.52 23.30 26.79
N ILE A 43 9.32 22.25 26.81
CA ILE A 43 8.89 20.89 26.36
C ILE A 43 7.76 20.40 27.28
N LEU A 44 7.92 20.52 28.60
CA LEU A 44 6.89 20.11 29.56
C LEU A 44 5.62 20.96 29.41
N ALA A 45 5.75 22.27 29.24
CA ALA A 45 4.60 23.13 28.96
C ALA A 45 3.88 22.76 27.66
N TYR A 46 4.61 22.29 26.63
CA TYR A 46 4.03 21.82 25.39
C TYR A 46 3.28 20.49 25.56
N THR A 47 3.77 19.59 26.42
CA THR A 47 3.04 18.33 26.70
C THR A 47 1.73 18.56 27.45
N ASP A 48 1.66 19.62 28.25
CA ASP A 48 0.44 20.04 28.97
C ASP A 48 -0.50 20.90 28.10
N TYR A 49 0.01 21.38 26.95
CA TYR A 49 -0.77 22.18 26.01
C TYR A 49 -1.77 21.32 25.25
N THR A 50 -3.05 21.53 25.51
CA THR A 50 -4.11 20.98 24.67
C THR A 50 -4.35 21.96 23.52
N PRO A 51 -3.98 21.62 22.25
CA PRO A 51 -4.25 22.49 21.13
C PRO A 51 -5.76 22.79 21.08
N PRO A 52 -6.17 24.03 20.76
CA PRO A 52 -7.58 24.29 20.47
C PRO A 52 -7.99 23.31 19.37
N ALA A 53 -9.17 22.69 19.54
CA ALA A 53 -9.70 21.78 18.55
C ALA A 53 -9.55 22.45 17.17
N PRO A 54 -9.00 21.75 16.16
CA PRO A 54 -8.82 22.34 14.86
C PRO A 54 -10.17 22.92 14.47
N VAL A 55 -10.24 24.24 14.26
CA VAL A 55 -11.39 24.86 13.63
C VAL A 55 -11.54 24.11 12.33
N ALA A 56 -12.57 23.29 12.25
CA ALA A 56 -12.88 22.57 11.04
C ALA A 56 -12.97 23.66 9.96
N SER A 57 -11.86 23.85 9.26
CA SER A 57 -11.88 24.50 7.97
C SER A 57 -12.85 23.65 7.20
N ALA A 58 -14.02 24.20 6.94
CA ALA A 58 -15.06 23.56 6.15
C ALA A 58 -14.63 23.48 4.68
N ALA A 59 -13.48 22.88 4.45
CA ALA A 59 -13.24 22.07 3.29
C ALA A 59 -13.82 20.72 3.68
N THR A 60 -15.11 20.55 3.47
CA THR A 60 -15.76 19.27 3.31
C THR A 60 -15.00 18.53 2.20
N ALA A 61 -13.85 17.93 2.56
CA ALA A 61 -13.54 16.67 1.96
C ALA A 61 -14.68 15.77 2.44
N ALA A 62 -15.73 15.68 1.62
CA ALA A 62 -16.62 14.55 1.69
C ALA A 62 -15.67 13.34 1.83
N PRO A 63 -15.95 12.39 2.74
CA PRO A 63 -15.22 11.15 2.72
C PRO A 63 -15.25 10.74 1.25
N VAL A 64 -14.08 10.60 0.63
CA VAL A 64 -13.97 9.91 -0.64
C VAL A 64 -14.45 8.54 -0.23
N ALA A 65 -15.77 8.31 -0.40
CA ALA A 65 -16.32 6.99 -0.32
C ALA A 65 -15.36 6.20 -1.18
N ALA A 66 -14.75 5.19 -0.58
CA ALA A 66 -13.99 4.23 -1.34
C ALA A 66 -14.88 4.01 -2.56
N GLN A 67 -14.46 4.48 -3.73
CA GLN A 67 -15.16 4.19 -4.95
C GLN A 67 -15.02 2.69 -4.99
N ASP A 68 -16.09 2.02 -4.55
CA ASP A 68 -16.27 0.63 -4.88
C ASP A 68 -16.04 0.61 -6.38
N SER A 69 -14.85 0.24 -6.77
CA SER A 69 -14.51 -0.01 -8.16
C SER A 69 -15.56 -1.03 -8.55
N PHE A 70 -16.56 -0.59 -9.34
CA PHE A 70 -17.58 -1.49 -9.84
C PHE A 70 -16.85 -2.74 -10.25
N SER A 71 -17.03 -3.81 -9.48
CA SER A 71 -16.25 -5.02 -9.72
C SER A 71 -16.45 -5.35 -11.18
N ASN A 72 -15.39 -5.72 -11.88
CA ASN A 72 -15.46 -6.07 -13.30
C ASN A 72 -16.58 -7.08 -13.56
N ASP A 73 -16.97 -7.84 -12.54
CA ASP A 73 -18.07 -8.78 -12.53
C ASP A 73 -19.44 -8.13 -12.68
N ILE A 74 -19.66 -6.95 -12.06
CA ILE A 74 -20.92 -6.18 -12.19
C ILE A 74 -21.02 -5.61 -13.62
N ILE A 75 -19.93 -5.09 -14.16
CA ILE A 75 -19.87 -4.56 -15.52
C ILE A 75 -20.11 -5.68 -16.53
N LEU A 76 -19.44 -6.82 -16.35
CA LEU A 76 -19.61 -8.00 -17.19
C LEU A 76 -21.03 -8.57 -17.08
N GLY A 77 -21.61 -8.62 -15.89
CA GLY A 77 -22.98 -9.03 -15.64
C GLY A 77 -23.99 -8.12 -16.31
N ALA A 78 -23.81 -6.81 -16.23
CA ALA A 78 -24.67 -5.82 -16.90
C ALA A 78 -24.58 -5.95 -18.43
N LEU A 79 -23.38 -6.14 -18.97
CA LEU A 79 -23.16 -6.33 -20.41
C LEU A 79 -23.83 -7.62 -20.91
N ALA A 80 -23.72 -8.72 -20.18
CA ALA A 80 -24.34 -10.00 -20.47
C ALA A 80 -25.89 -9.87 -20.44
N LEU A 81 -26.44 -9.11 -19.47
CA LEU A 81 -27.88 -8.86 -19.39
C LEU A 81 -28.39 -8.07 -20.60
N VAL A 82 -27.69 -7.00 -20.97
CA VAL A 82 -28.05 -6.19 -22.17
C VAL A 82 -28.01 -7.05 -23.42
N PHE A 83 -26.99 -7.88 -23.58
CA PHE A 83 -26.89 -8.80 -24.71
C PHE A 83 -28.02 -9.82 -24.74
N ALA A 84 -28.40 -10.40 -23.59
CA ALA A 84 -29.53 -11.31 -23.49
C ALA A 84 -30.86 -10.63 -23.87
N ILE A 85 -31.08 -9.39 -23.44
CA ILE A 85 -32.27 -8.60 -23.81
C ILE A 85 -32.30 -8.35 -25.32
N LEU A 86 -31.19 -8.00 -25.95
CA LEU A 86 -31.10 -7.79 -27.39
C LEU A 86 -31.43 -9.07 -28.18
N VAL A 87 -30.94 -10.21 -27.74
CA VAL A 87 -31.25 -11.52 -28.35
C VAL A 87 -32.73 -11.84 -28.25
N VAL A 88 -33.33 -11.62 -27.06
CA VAL A 88 -34.79 -11.81 -26.87
C VAL A 88 -35.59 -10.88 -27.74
N MET A 89 -35.22 -9.60 -27.83
CA MET A 89 -35.88 -8.62 -28.71
C MET A 89 -35.82 -9.05 -30.19
N LEU A 90 -34.67 -9.51 -30.67
CA LEU A 90 -34.50 -9.99 -32.04
C LEU A 90 -35.39 -11.21 -32.32
N ILE A 91 -35.50 -12.14 -31.37
CA ILE A 91 -36.38 -13.31 -31.50
C ILE A 91 -37.84 -12.86 -31.55
N LEU A 92 -38.25 -11.92 -30.72
CA LEU A 92 -39.62 -11.38 -30.70
C LEU A 92 -39.98 -10.64 -32.00
N VAL A 93 -39.06 -9.76 -32.46
CA VAL A 93 -39.23 -9.06 -33.75
C VAL A 93 -39.36 -10.06 -34.90
N ASN A 94 -38.49 -11.07 -34.97
CA ASN A 94 -38.57 -12.09 -36.00
C ASN A 94 -39.90 -12.88 -35.94
N ARG A 95 -40.37 -13.26 -34.75
CA ARG A 95 -41.68 -13.91 -34.56
C ARG A 95 -42.85 -13.05 -34.96
N THR A 96 -42.84 -11.73 -34.65
CA THR A 96 -43.88 -10.79 -35.04
C THR A 96 -43.90 -10.55 -36.55
N LEU A 97 -42.72 -10.41 -37.18
CA LEU A 97 -42.60 -10.29 -38.62
C LEU A 97 -43.14 -11.55 -39.36
N GLN A 98 -42.84 -12.73 -38.84
CA GLN A 98 -43.37 -14.00 -39.39
C GLN A 98 -44.91 -14.08 -39.27
N LYS A 99 -45.49 -13.63 -38.13
CA LYS A 99 -46.93 -13.57 -37.93
C LYS A 99 -47.62 -12.57 -38.88
N ILE A 100 -47.03 -11.38 -39.06
CA ILE A 100 -47.55 -10.39 -39.99
C ILE A 100 -47.50 -10.90 -41.43
N ALA A 101 -46.40 -11.49 -41.84
CA ALA A 101 -46.24 -12.03 -43.19
C ALA A 101 -47.25 -13.17 -43.47
N SER A 102 -47.47 -14.08 -42.50
CA SER A 102 -48.47 -15.13 -42.60
C SER A 102 -49.91 -14.58 -42.65
N ALA A 103 -50.20 -13.50 -41.91
CA ALA A 103 -51.52 -12.82 -41.95
C ALA A 103 -51.78 -12.11 -43.31
N GLN A 104 -50.75 -11.66 -44.00
CA GLN A 104 -50.85 -11.03 -45.32
C GLN A 104 -50.80 -12.05 -46.50
N GLY A 105 -50.87 -13.35 -46.20
CA GLY A 105 -50.82 -14.40 -47.22
C GLY A 105 -49.52 -14.57 -47.94
N VAL A 106 -48.43 -13.97 -47.40
CA VAL A 106 -47.07 -14.19 -47.93
C VAL A 106 -46.55 -15.48 -47.34
N GLU A 107 -46.52 -16.54 -48.13
CA GLU A 107 -45.81 -17.79 -47.75
C GLU A 107 -44.33 -17.51 -47.70
N LEU A 108 -43.80 -17.27 -46.51
CA LEU A 108 -42.36 -17.01 -46.24
C LEU A 108 -41.47 -18.26 -46.32
N SER A 109 -42.08 -19.43 -46.53
CA SER A 109 -41.37 -20.65 -46.69
C SER A 109 -41.97 -21.54 -47.77
N PRO A 110 -41.28 -21.82 -48.86
CA PRO A 110 -41.60 -23.01 -49.61
C PRO A 110 -41.52 -24.16 -48.62
N LYS A 111 -42.42 -25.16 -48.70
CA LYS A 111 -42.35 -26.41 -47.90
C LYS A 111 -41.01 -27.09 -48.22
N VAL A 112 -39.97 -26.63 -47.51
CA VAL A 112 -38.67 -27.29 -47.56
C VAL A 112 -38.84 -28.60 -46.79
N GLU A 113 -38.72 -29.73 -47.47
CA GLU A 113 -38.49 -31.03 -46.82
C GLU A 113 -37.50 -30.82 -45.68
N LYS A 114 -37.82 -31.31 -44.48
CA LYS A 114 -36.99 -31.11 -43.28
C LYS A 114 -35.53 -31.45 -43.62
N PRO A 115 -34.65 -30.50 -43.78
CA PRO A 115 -33.27 -30.79 -44.11
C PRO A 115 -32.70 -31.69 -43.02
N ALA A 116 -31.95 -32.68 -43.39
CA ALA A 116 -31.19 -33.51 -42.47
C ALA A 116 -30.55 -32.60 -41.45
N ARG A 117 -30.65 -32.91 -40.14
CA ARG A 117 -30.17 -32.07 -39.04
C ARG A 117 -28.70 -31.68 -39.33
N ARG A 118 -28.51 -30.44 -39.79
CA ARG A 118 -27.17 -29.93 -39.99
C ARG A 118 -26.47 -29.79 -38.64
N PRO A 119 -25.22 -30.18 -38.53
CA PRO A 119 -24.47 -29.99 -37.30
C PRO A 119 -24.46 -28.49 -36.93
N LEU A 120 -24.55 -28.19 -35.64
CA LEU A 120 -24.69 -26.82 -35.10
C LEU A 120 -23.63 -25.85 -35.65
N TRP A 121 -22.40 -26.34 -35.85
CA TRP A 121 -21.30 -25.53 -36.36
C TRP A 121 -21.55 -25.05 -37.81
N GLN A 122 -22.22 -25.85 -38.67
CA GLN A 122 -22.58 -25.45 -40.05
C GLN A 122 -23.71 -24.39 -40.02
N ALA A 123 -24.69 -24.56 -39.15
CA ALA A 123 -25.75 -23.56 -38.95
C ALA A 123 -25.16 -22.21 -38.45
N PHE A 124 -24.19 -22.25 -37.56
CA PHE A 124 -23.44 -21.09 -37.10
C PHE A 124 -22.65 -20.46 -38.25
N ALA A 125 -21.83 -21.22 -38.96
CA ALA A 125 -20.96 -20.71 -40.03
C ALA A 125 -21.74 -20.10 -41.22
N GLN A 126 -22.97 -20.59 -41.48
CA GLN A 126 -23.84 -20.04 -42.52
C GLN A 126 -24.57 -18.77 -42.08
N ASN A 127 -24.62 -18.48 -40.79
CA ASN A 127 -25.23 -17.25 -40.27
C ASN A 127 -24.17 -16.14 -40.18
N GLN A 128 -24.07 -15.34 -41.26
CA GLN A 128 -23.09 -14.24 -41.33
C GLN A 128 -23.16 -13.27 -40.15
N PHE A 129 -24.35 -13.07 -39.60
CA PHE A 129 -24.52 -12.17 -38.43
C PHE A 129 -23.91 -12.76 -37.15
N LEU A 130 -24.13 -14.06 -36.89
CA LEU A 130 -23.52 -14.73 -35.75
C LEU A 130 -22.00 -14.79 -35.89
N VAL A 131 -21.50 -15.08 -37.09
CA VAL A 131 -20.06 -15.05 -37.36
C VAL A 131 -19.48 -13.65 -37.11
N LEU A 132 -20.14 -12.62 -37.66
CA LEU A 132 -19.68 -11.22 -37.44
C LEU A 132 -19.61 -10.85 -35.96
N ILE A 133 -20.69 -11.11 -35.19
CA ILE A 133 -20.72 -10.85 -33.77
C ILE A 133 -19.62 -11.61 -33.04
N SER A 134 -19.43 -12.90 -33.37
CA SER A 134 -18.39 -13.70 -32.75
C SER A 134 -16.98 -13.15 -33.04
N VAL A 135 -16.74 -12.71 -34.28
CA VAL A 135 -15.46 -12.11 -34.66
C VAL A 135 -15.23 -10.79 -33.91
N VAL A 136 -16.24 -9.93 -33.88
CA VAL A 136 -16.16 -8.64 -33.11
C VAL A 136 -15.91 -8.91 -31.63
N PHE A 137 -16.63 -9.86 -31.04
CA PHE A 137 -16.45 -10.24 -29.64
C PHE A 137 -15.03 -10.77 -29.37
N LEU A 138 -14.53 -11.64 -30.21
CA LEU A 138 -13.16 -12.18 -30.08
C LEU A 138 -12.10 -11.09 -30.25
N LEU A 139 -12.30 -10.16 -31.20
CA LEU A 139 -11.37 -9.03 -31.37
C LEU A 139 -11.36 -8.11 -30.16
N LEU A 140 -12.53 -7.75 -29.63
CA LEU A 140 -12.62 -6.89 -28.43
C LEU A 140 -12.05 -7.60 -27.20
N SER A 141 -12.36 -8.88 -27.01
CA SER A 141 -11.83 -9.67 -25.91
C SER A 141 -10.31 -9.82 -26.02
N SER A 142 -9.79 -10.12 -27.20
CA SER A 142 -8.35 -10.24 -27.40
C SER A 142 -7.63 -8.90 -27.19
N ALA A 143 -8.23 -7.79 -27.64
CA ALA A 143 -7.69 -6.46 -27.40
C ALA A 143 -7.66 -6.12 -25.90
N TYR A 144 -8.73 -6.46 -25.16
CA TYR A 144 -8.79 -6.25 -23.72
C TYR A 144 -7.71 -7.05 -22.97
N TYR A 145 -7.57 -8.35 -23.28
CA TYR A 145 -6.54 -9.17 -22.64
C TYR A 145 -5.12 -8.76 -23.05
N ALA A 146 -4.91 -8.43 -24.34
CA ALA A 146 -3.62 -7.95 -24.82
C ALA A 146 -3.24 -6.63 -24.14
N TYR A 147 -4.18 -5.69 -24.03
CA TYR A 147 -3.97 -4.43 -23.31
C TYR A 147 -3.61 -4.68 -21.83
N GLY A 148 -4.40 -5.51 -21.14
CA GLY A 148 -4.14 -5.86 -19.74
C GLY A 148 -2.76 -6.50 -19.54
N PHE A 149 -2.37 -7.41 -20.43
CA PHE A 149 -1.05 -8.02 -20.41
C PHE A 149 0.06 -6.99 -20.67
N LEU A 150 -0.09 -6.17 -21.70
CA LEU A 150 0.91 -5.16 -22.05
C LEU A 150 1.10 -4.11 -20.95
N MET A 151 0.03 -3.75 -20.23
CA MET A 151 0.09 -2.82 -19.11
C MET A 151 0.83 -3.38 -17.87
N GLN A 152 1.02 -4.69 -17.81
CA GLN A 152 1.78 -5.36 -16.75
C GLN A 152 3.26 -5.60 -17.12
N VAL A 153 3.64 -5.36 -18.36
CA VAL A 153 5.04 -5.53 -18.79
C VAL A 153 5.92 -4.49 -18.10
N GLY A 154 6.90 -4.96 -17.35
CA GLY A 154 7.80 -4.12 -16.57
C GLY A 154 7.20 -3.61 -15.24
N VAL A 155 6.05 -4.12 -14.84
CA VAL A 155 5.45 -3.87 -13.52
C VAL A 155 5.53 -5.14 -12.68
N ASP A 156 6.41 -5.15 -11.71
CA ASP A 156 6.62 -6.29 -10.82
C ASP A 156 5.69 -6.17 -9.61
N GLN A 157 4.43 -6.62 -9.77
CA GLN A 157 3.48 -6.65 -8.66
C GLN A 157 3.93 -7.63 -7.58
N GLY A 158 3.89 -7.19 -6.31
CA GLY A 158 4.30 -8.00 -5.18
C GLY A 158 5.82 -8.21 -5.10
N TYR A 159 6.61 -7.32 -5.72
CA TYR A 159 8.06 -7.35 -5.59
C TYR A 159 8.48 -7.05 -4.16
N MET A 160 9.01 -8.06 -3.47
CA MET A 160 9.42 -8.02 -2.06
C MET A 160 10.90 -8.40 -1.93
N PRO A 161 11.83 -7.49 -2.27
CA PRO A 161 13.25 -7.81 -2.20
C PRO A 161 13.74 -7.92 -0.76
N VAL A 162 14.70 -8.82 -0.53
CA VAL A 162 15.40 -8.88 0.74
C VAL A 162 16.28 -7.63 0.88
N GLN A 163 16.06 -6.87 1.94
CA GLN A 163 16.85 -5.69 2.26
C GLN A 163 18.13 -6.07 3.02
N PRO A 164 19.20 -5.27 2.92
CA PRO A 164 20.46 -5.52 3.65
C PRO A 164 20.28 -5.55 5.17
N ILE A 165 19.40 -4.70 5.69
CA ILE A 165 18.90 -4.71 7.07
C ILE A 165 17.40 -4.88 6.98
N HIS A 166 16.87 -5.91 7.63
CA HIS A 166 15.43 -6.09 7.69
C HIS A 166 14.79 -4.96 8.51
N TYR A 167 13.80 -4.30 7.92
CA TYR A 167 13.04 -3.23 8.56
C TYR A 167 11.55 -3.52 8.47
N SER A 168 10.90 -3.69 9.62
CA SER A 168 9.47 -3.93 9.71
C SER A 168 8.69 -2.64 9.90
N HIS A 169 7.89 -2.25 8.91
CA HIS A 169 6.93 -1.15 9.07
C HIS A 169 5.83 -1.53 10.05
N LYS A 170 5.44 -2.81 10.10
CA LYS A 170 4.45 -3.35 11.04
C LYS A 170 4.83 -3.08 12.50
N ILE A 171 6.10 -3.23 12.85
CA ILE A 171 6.59 -2.94 14.20
C ILE A 171 6.65 -1.43 14.43
N HIS A 172 7.23 -0.66 13.50
CA HIS A 172 7.50 0.77 13.72
C HIS A 172 6.24 1.63 13.54
N ALA A 173 5.58 1.53 12.41
CA ALA A 173 4.40 2.34 12.10
C ALA A 173 3.10 1.71 12.65
N GLY A 174 3.00 0.37 12.66
CA GLY A 174 1.84 -0.34 13.19
C GLY A 174 1.83 -0.38 14.71
N ALA A 175 2.67 -1.23 15.32
CA ALA A 175 2.65 -1.45 16.77
C ALA A 175 3.08 -0.22 17.59
N ASN A 176 4.14 0.48 17.15
CA ASN A 176 4.67 1.66 17.85
C ASN A 176 4.07 2.99 17.37
N GLN A 177 3.21 2.97 16.34
CA GLN A 177 2.50 4.14 15.81
C GLN A 177 3.42 5.33 15.46
N ILE A 178 4.63 5.02 14.98
CA ILE A 178 5.56 6.06 14.54
C ILE A 178 5.07 6.65 13.21
N GLU A 179 4.88 7.95 13.18
CA GLU A 179 4.44 8.71 12.02
C GLU A 179 5.35 8.50 10.80
N CYS A 180 4.77 8.23 9.63
CA CYS A 180 5.52 8.03 8.37
C CYS A 180 6.51 9.17 8.10
N LYS A 181 6.07 10.41 8.35
CA LYS A 181 6.85 11.64 8.11
C LYS A 181 8.00 11.85 9.10
N TYR A 182 8.06 11.07 10.18
CA TYR A 182 9.20 11.08 11.09
C TYR A 182 10.46 10.55 10.38
N CYS A 183 10.32 9.42 9.72
CA CYS A 183 11.40 8.79 8.95
C CYS A 183 11.48 9.34 7.52
N HIS A 184 10.36 9.49 6.83
CA HIS A 184 10.27 9.97 5.46
C HIS A 184 10.02 11.49 5.40
N SER A 185 10.80 12.26 6.17
CA SER A 185 10.61 13.71 6.35
C SER A 185 10.69 14.51 5.04
N SER A 186 11.48 14.03 4.07
CA SER A 186 11.66 14.67 2.77
C SER A 186 10.39 14.64 1.89
N ALA A 187 9.45 13.74 2.17
CA ALA A 187 8.16 13.70 1.47
C ALA A 187 7.36 15.00 1.58
N ARG A 188 7.60 15.81 2.64
CA ARG A 188 6.95 17.11 2.86
C ARG A 188 7.51 18.24 2.00
N VAL A 189 8.76 18.15 1.57
CA VAL A 189 9.50 19.28 0.98
C VAL A 189 10.18 18.94 -0.33
N SER A 190 10.21 17.67 -0.75
CA SER A 190 10.93 17.20 -1.92
C SER A 190 10.04 16.38 -2.86
N LYS A 191 10.48 16.25 -4.09
CA LYS A 191 9.88 15.30 -5.03
C LYS A 191 10.10 13.84 -4.62
N HIS A 192 11.17 13.54 -3.90
CA HIS A 192 11.48 12.21 -3.37
C HIS A 192 11.19 12.14 -1.87
N SER A 193 10.52 11.08 -1.43
CA SER A 193 10.35 10.83 0.01
C SER A 193 11.66 10.36 0.66
N GLY A 194 12.46 9.60 -0.08
CA GLY A 194 13.74 9.08 0.37
C GLY A 194 13.64 8.02 1.49
N ILE A 195 14.70 7.24 1.64
CA ILE A 195 14.94 6.42 2.82
C ILE A 195 15.68 7.30 3.83
N PRO A 196 15.30 7.31 5.12
CA PRO A 196 15.99 8.11 6.12
C PRO A 196 17.45 7.67 6.26
N SER A 197 18.31 8.60 6.61
CA SER A 197 19.68 8.25 7.00
C SER A 197 19.70 7.49 8.32
N LEU A 198 20.69 6.61 8.51
CA LEU A 198 20.73 5.70 9.66
C LEU A 198 20.78 6.40 11.03
N ASN A 199 21.19 7.67 11.08
CA ASN A 199 21.14 8.45 12.32
C ASN A 199 19.71 8.64 12.84
N VAL A 200 18.70 8.65 11.97
CA VAL A 200 17.29 8.72 12.38
C VAL A 200 16.91 7.43 13.14
N CYS A 201 17.38 6.28 12.69
CA CYS A 201 17.20 5.01 13.38
C CYS A 201 17.84 5.06 14.78
N MET A 202 19.03 5.65 14.87
CA MET A 202 19.79 5.75 16.10
C MET A 202 19.18 6.72 17.15
N ASN A 203 18.20 7.54 16.78
CA ASN A 203 17.47 8.34 17.77
C ASN A 203 16.81 7.45 18.86
N CYS A 204 16.40 6.25 18.49
CA CYS A 204 15.81 5.25 19.40
C CYS A 204 16.79 4.09 19.67
N HIS A 205 17.45 3.57 18.63
CA HIS A 205 18.26 2.37 18.73
C HIS A 205 19.59 2.54 19.50
N GLN A 206 19.98 3.75 19.88
CA GLN A 206 21.05 3.92 20.88
C GLN A 206 20.69 3.26 22.22
N ASN A 207 19.40 3.14 22.54
CA ASN A 207 18.93 2.58 23.81
C ASN A 207 18.12 1.30 23.62
N ILE A 208 17.79 0.93 22.38
CA ILE A 208 17.03 -0.26 22.04
C ILE A 208 17.96 -1.20 21.25
N ALA A 209 18.69 -2.02 21.99
CA ALA A 209 19.69 -2.94 21.44
C ALA A 209 19.14 -4.32 21.11
N GLU A 210 18.01 -4.68 21.70
CA GLU A 210 17.36 -5.98 21.58
C GLU A 210 15.88 -5.82 21.33
N TYR A 211 15.29 -6.75 20.58
CA TYR A 211 13.87 -6.80 20.35
C TYR A 211 13.16 -7.64 21.41
N ASN A 212 12.19 -7.05 22.09
CA ASN A 212 11.42 -7.70 23.14
C ASN A 212 9.91 -7.80 22.83
N GLY A 213 9.48 -7.43 21.60
CA GLY A 213 8.09 -7.48 21.17
C GLY A 213 7.59 -8.89 20.82
N GLU A 214 6.48 -8.94 20.10
CA GLU A 214 5.86 -10.18 19.65
C GLU A 214 6.66 -10.85 18.54
N GLU A 215 6.69 -12.18 18.53
CA GLU A 215 7.35 -13.00 17.52
C GLU A 215 6.33 -13.51 16.50
N ASP A 216 6.73 -13.56 15.25
CA ASP A 216 5.99 -14.26 14.18
C ASP A 216 6.75 -15.53 13.81
N LEU A 217 6.49 -16.59 14.56
CA LEU A 217 7.19 -17.87 14.42
C LEU A 217 6.84 -18.58 13.12
N GLU A 218 5.65 -18.32 12.56
CA GLU A 218 5.22 -18.95 11.31
C GLU A 218 6.07 -18.45 10.13
N ASN A 219 6.46 -17.17 10.16
CA ASN A 219 7.28 -16.54 9.12
C ASN A 219 8.79 -16.49 9.50
N GLY A 220 9.14 -17.02 10.66
CA GLY A 220 10.53 -17.08 11.11
C GLY A 220 11.08 -15.78 11.73
N TYR A 221 10.21 -14.81 12.02
CA TYR A 221 10.58 -13.54 12.64
C TYR A 221 10.62 -13.66 14.16
N THR A 222 11.74 -14.18 14.68
CA THR A 222 11.96 -14.36 16.11
C THR A 222 12.59 -13.11 16.73
N LYS A 223 12.62 -13.04 18.07
CA LYS A 223 13.33 -11.98 18.81
C LYS A 223 14.82 -11.96 18.47
N ASP A 224 15.42 -13.12 18.32
CA ASP A 224 16.82 -13.26 17.92
C ASP A 224 17.06 -12.75 16.49
N PHE A 225 16.12 -13.01 15.57
CA PHE A 225 16.18 -12.47 14.22
C PHE A 225 16.20 -10.94 14.23
N TYR A 226 15.22 -10.28 14.87
CA TYR A 226 15.17 -8.83 14.91
C TYR A 226 16.35 -8.22 15.65
N THR A 227 16.79 -8.83 16.75
CA THR A 227 17.99 -8.39 17.49
C THR A 227 19.22 -8.40 16.60
N LYS A 228 19.39 -9.45 15.78
CA LYS A 228 20.50 -9.50 14.80
C LYS A 228 20.42 -8.39 13.75
N GLU A 229 19.22 -8.03 13.32
CA GLU A 229 19.04 -6.91 12.38
C GLU A 229 19.42 -5.57 13.02
N ILE A 230 19.10 -5.34 14.31
CA ILE A 230 19.58 -4.18 15.06
C ILE A 230 21.11 -4.17 15.14
N LYS A 231 21.76 -5.33 15.32
CA LYS A 231 23.23 -5.38 15.34
C LYS A 231 23.86 -5.07 13.97
N LYS A 232 23.16 -5.39 12.86
CA LYS A 232 23.59 -4.92 11.53
C LYS A 232 23.51 -3.39 11.40
N LEU A 233 22.47 -2.76 11.98
CA LEU A 233 22.40 -1.30 12.05
C LEU A 233 23.59 -0.72 12.80
N TYR A 234 23.94 -1.31 13.96
CA TYR A 234 25.09 -0.87 14.76
C TYR A 234 26.40 -0.98 13.99
N ALA A 235 26.60 -2.09 13.30
CA ALA A 235 27.77 -2.26 12.43
C ALA A 235 27.83 -1.20 11.33
N ALA A 236 26.68 -0.91 10.68
CA ALA A 236 26.62 0.06 9.61
C ALA A 236 26.91 1.50 10.06
N VAL A 237 26.44 1.91 11.26
CA VAL A 237 26.69 3.25 11.81
C VAL A 237 27.97 3.35 12.64
N GLY A 238 28.63 2.21 12.90
CA GLY A 238 29.81 2.14 13.77
C GLY A 238 29.48 2.45 15.23
N TRP A 239 28.35 1.92 15.74
CA TRP A 239 27.95 2.08 17.12
C TRP A 239 28.58 0.99 18.01
N ASP A 240 29.31 1.45 19.03
CA ASP A 240 29.82 0.61 20.10
C ASP A 240 28.81 0.58 21.25
N GLU A 241 28.15 -0.56 21.39
CA GLU A 241 27.09 -0.75 22.38
C GLU A 241 27.63 -0.76 23.82
N GLU A 242 28.84 -1.33 24.02
CA GLU A 242 29.42 -1.42 25.37
C GLU A 242 29.82 -0.05 25.91
N ASN A 243 30.42 0.77 25.04
CA ASN A 243 30.88 2.10 25.39
C ASN A 243 29.86 3.21 25.08
N GLN A 244 28.75 2.86 24.42
CA GLN A 244 27.70 3.79 23.98
C GLN A 244 28.24 5.00 23.21
N GLN A 245 29.12 4.73 22.24
CA GLN A 245 29.75 5.78 21.44
C GLN A 245 29.94 5.34 19.98
N TYR A 246 30.04 6.33 19.10
CA TYR A 246 30.37 6.07 17.70
C TYR A 246 31.87 5.86 17.53
N THR A 247 32.27 4.77 16.87
CA THR A 247 33.66 4.45 16.56
C THR A 247 34.22 5.21 15.36
N GLY A 248 33.33 5.85 14.58
CA GLY A 248 33.68 6.52 13.32
C GLY A 248 33.89 5.58 12.14
N LYS A 249 33.82 4.27 12.34
CA LYS A 249 33.89 3.27 11.26
C LYS A 249 32.46 3.00 10.78
N THR A 250 32.09 3.55 9.64
CA THR A 250 30.72 3.42 9.10
C THR A 250 30.74 2.70 7.77
N GLU A 251 29.69 1.95 7.48
CA GLU A 251 29.45 1.30 6.20
C GLU A 251 28.10 1.74 5.61
N PRO A 252 28.03 2.18 4.34
CA PRO A 252 26.78 2.58 3.75
C PRO A 252 25.89 1.38 3.47
N VAL A 253 24.63 1.46 3.87
CA VAL A 253 23.60 0.46 3.57
C VAL A 253 23.09 0.68 2.16
N LYS A 254 23.21 -0.32 1.30
CA LYS A 254 22.71 -0.30 -0.07
C LYS A 254 21.27 -0.84 -0.12
N TRP A 255 20.31 0.01 0.17
CA TRP A 255 18.90 -0.34 0.11
C TRP A 255 18.46 -0.73 -1.30
N VAL A 256 17.66 -1.77 -1.41
CA VAL A 256 17.05 -2.18 -2.68
C VAL A 256 15.78 -1.34 -2.90
N ARG A 257 15.72 -0.65 -4.03
CA ARG A 257 14.57 0.19 -4.37
C ARG A 257 13.38 -0.68 -4.75
N ILE A 258 12.21 -0.40 -4.16
CA ILE A 258 10.97 -1.14 -4.39
C ILE A 258 10.11 -0.42 -5.43
N HIS A 259 9.82 0.85 -5.22
CA HIS A 259 8.98 1.63 -6.10
C HIS A 259 9.81 2.33 -7.18
N ASN A 260 9.58 1.97 -8.44
CA ASN A 260 10.20 2.58 -9.59
C ASN A 260 9.14 3.32 -10.41
N LEU A 261 9.38 4.62 -10.59
CA LEU A 261 8.60 5.41 -11.52
C LEU A 261 9.32 5.41 -12.89
N PRO A 262 8.59 5.28 -14.03
CA PRO A 262 9.20 5.42 -15.34
C PRO A 262 9.93 6.77 -15.49
N ASP A 263 11.10 6.79 -16.14
CA ASP A 263 11.97 7.97 -16.22
C ASP A 263 11.31 9.19 -16.89
N PHE A 264 10.31 8.95 -17.72
CA PHE A 264 9.54 10.01 -18.40
C PHE A 264 8.40 10.59 -17.56
N VAL A 265 8.15 10.07 -16.35
CA VAL A 265 7.07 10.54 -15.47
C VAL A 265 7.67 11.42 -14.37
N TYR A 266 7.13 12.63 -14.25
CA TYR A 266 7.43 13.50 -13.13
C TYR A 266 6.43 13.31 -12.00
N PHE A 267 6.93 13.01 -10.82
CA PHE A 267 6.14 12.93 -9.60
C PHE A 267 6.79 13.70 -8.47
N ASN A 268 5.99 14.41 -7.69
CA ASN A 268 6.47 15.22 -6.57
C ASN A 268 5.68 14.90 -5.30
N HIS A 269 6.31 14.23 -4.34
CA HIS A 269 5.69 13.90 -3.07
C HIS A 269 5.18 15.14 -2.32
N ALA A 270 5.95 16.22 -2.26
CA ALA A 270 5.56 17.40 -1.51
C ALA A 270 4.24 18.02 -2.00
N GLN A 271 3.98 17.99 -3.31
CA GLN A 271 2.71 18.48 -3.86
C GLN A 271 1.53 17.61 -3.42
N HIS A 272 1.70 16.30 -3.37
CA HIS A 272 0.64 15.37 -2.96
C HIS A 272 0.46 15.33 -1.44
N VAL A 273 1.56 15.20 -0.70
CA VAL A 273 1.55 14.99 0.74
C VAL A 273 1.33 16.29 1.52
N GLN A 274 2.00 17.40 1.12
CA GLN A 274 1.93 18.65 1.87
C GLN A 274 0.83 19.58 1.35
N VAL A 275 0.69 19.73 0.04
CA VAL A 275 -0.31 20.62 -0.55
C VAL A 275 -1.65 19.90 -0.71
N GLY A 276 -1.63 18.70 -1.27
CA GLY A 276 -2.83 17.88 -1.47
C GLY A 276 -3.34 17.19 -0.21
N GLN A 277 -2.52 17.12 0.86
CA GLN A 277 -2.83 16.44 2.13
C GLN A 277 -3.33 15.00 1.95
N ILE A 278 -2.78 14.33 0.94
CA ILE A 278 -3.10 12.94 0.65
C ILE A 278 -2.31 12.05 1.61
N GLU A 279 -3.02 11.13 2.27
CA GLU A 279 -2.42 10.17 3.18
C GLU A 279 -1.52 9.18 2.42
N CYS A 280 -0.46 8.73 3.09
CA CYS A 280 0.56 7.86 2.48
C CYS A 280 -0.04 6.54 1.99
N GLN A 281 -0.94 5.97 2.78
CA GLN A 281 -1.61 4.69 2.51
C GLN A 281 -2.48 4.74 1.25
N THR A 282 -2.96 5.91 0.83
CA THR A 282 -3.76 6.06 -0.40
C THR A 282 -3.01 5.55 -1.63
N CYS A 283 -1.68 5.69 -1.65
CA CYS A 283 -0.82 5.26 -2.76
C CYS A 283 0.02 4.03 -2.42
N HIS A 284 0.48 3.92 -1.15
CA HIS A 284 1.37 2.86 -0.70
C HIS A 284 0.67 1.67 -0.03
N GLY A 285 -0.66 1.72 0.12
CA GLY A 285 -1.42 0.67 0.80
C GLY A 285 -1.21 0.67 2.32
N PRO A 286 -1.60 -0.40 3.02
CA PRO A 286 -1.54 -0.50 4.48
C PRO A 286 -0.11 -0.79 4.96
N VAL A 287 0.80 0.16 4.78
CA VAL A 287 2.24 0.02 5.09
C VAL A 287 2.47 -0.39 6.55
N GLU A 288 1.62 0.10 7.45
CA GLU A 288 1.65 -0.23 8.88
C GLU A 288 1.34 -1.70 9.19
N GLU A 289 0.86 -2.46 8.22
CA GLU A 289 0.65 -3.91 8.34
C GLU A 289 1.78 -4.73 7.70
N MET A 290 2.70 -4.07 7.00
CA MET A 290 3.73 -4.73 6.20
C MET A 290 4.96 -5.04 7.05
N GLU A 291 5.27 -6.33 7.15
CA GLU A 291 6.53 -6.81 7.71
C GLU A 291 7.69 -6.59 6.72
N VAL A 292 7.46 -6.89 5.46
CA VAL A 292 8.34 -6.58 4.34
C VAL A 292 7.57 -5.68 3.38
N MET A 293 8.18 -4.60 2.96
CA MET A 293 7.58 -3.64 2.02
C MET A 293 7.50 -4.24 0.62
N TYR A 294 6.34 -4.07 -0.05
CA TYR A 294 6.07 -4.55 -1.41
C TYR A 294 5.25 -3.55 -2.24
#